data_0675f54f86485b79803fd082a0ecd2c3
#
_entry.id   0675f54f86485b79803fd082a0ecd2c3
#
_cell.length_a   1.000
_cell.length_b   1.000
_cell.length_c   1.000
_cell.angle_alpha   90.00
_cell.angle_beta   90.00
_cell.angle_gamma   90.00
#
_symmetry.space_group_name_H-M   'P 1'
#
loop_
_entity.id
_entity.type
_entity.pdbx_description
1 polymer ?
#
loop_
_entity_poly.entity_id
_entity_poly.type
_entity_poly.pdbx_seq_one_letter_code
_entity_poly.pdbx_strand_id
1 'polypeptide(L)'
;MSTPSKARRPDALTLEVVDLVGDVVARFYADYDEAASEHALTGAQARLLSLLSVEPLPMRKLAQRLKCEPSNVTGIVDRLEARGLAERRPDPTDRRVKLAAATDEGRRVAQDLRDGLRFAREPLACLSDDERRTLRDLLGRIVRSDTF
;
A
#
# COMPACT_ATOMS: atom_id res chain seq x y z
N MET A 1 12.07 -34.44 -23.03
CA MET A 1 12.11 -34.30 -21.55
C MET A 1 12.96 -33.09 -21.23
N SER A 2 12.29 -31.97 -20.94
CA SER A 2 12.98 -30.70 -20.57
C SER A 2 13.38 -30.80 -19.08
N THR A 3 14.67 -30.84 -18.83
CA THR A 3 15.25 -30.73 -17.48
C THR A 3 14.79 -29.42 -16.83
N PRO A 4 14.28 -29.45 -15.59
CA PRO A 4 13.97 -28.21 -14.89
C PRO A 4 15.26 -27.42 -14.69
N SER A 5 15.30 -26.20 -15.22
CA SER A 5 16.38 -25.25 -15.00
C SER A 5 16.58 -25.09 -13.49
N LYS A 6 17.71 -25.56 -12.97
CA LYS A 6 18.10 -25.37 -11.58
C LYS A 6 18.14 -23.86 -11.33
N ALA A 7 17.17 -23.35 -10.58
CA ALA A 7 17.13 -21.94 -10.20
C ALA A 7 18.50 -21.55 -9.65
N ARG A 8 19.17 -20.65 -10.35
CA ARG A 8 20.51 -20.17 -9.97
C ARG A 8 20.38 -19.49 -8.60
N ARG A 9 21.22 -19.93 -7.65
CA ARG A 9 21.23 -19.28 -6.31
C ARG A 9 21.47 -17.79 -6.47
N PRO A 10 20.76 -16.94 -5.71
CA PRO A 10 21.01 -15.49 -5.74
C PRO A 10 22.47 -15.20 -5.40
N ASP A 11 23.06 -14.22 -6.06
CA ASP A 11 24.38 -13.71 -5.69
C ASP A 11 24.32 -12.83 -4.41
N ALA A 12 25.48 -12.51 -3.87
CA ALA A 12 25.59 -11.74 -2.63
C ALA A 12 24.93 -10.37 -2.74
N LEU A 13 25.08 -9.68 -3.86
CA LEU A 13 24.47 -8.37 -4.09
C LEU A 13 22.93 -8.46 -4.09
N THR A 14 22.37 -9.49 -4.72
CA THR A 14 20.92 -9.72 -4.71
C THR A 14 20.40 -9.93 -3.29
N LEU A 15 21.12 -10.68 -2.45
CA LEU A 15 20.73 -10.90 -1.05
C LEU A 15 20.81 -9.61 -0.23
N GLU A 16 21.84 -8.80 -0.41
CA GLU A 16 21.96 -7.48 0.24
C GLU A 16 20.77 -6.58 -0.13
N VAL A 17 20.38 -6.56 -1.40
CA VAL A 17 19.20 -5.79 -1.84
C VAL A 17 17.92 -6.31 -1.21
N VAL A 18 17.75 -7.64 -1.11
CA VAL A 18 16.58 -8.24 -0.44
C VAL A 18 16.50 -7.82 1.03
N ASP A 19 17.62 -7.85 1.74
CA ASP A 19 17.68 -7.44 3.16
C ASP A 19 17.31 -5.95 3.31
N LEU A 20 17.86 -5.08 2.48
CA LEU A 20 17.54 -3.65 2.48
C LEU A 20 16.07 -3.37 2.15
N VAL A 21 15.51 -4.09 1.18
CA VAL A 21 14.07 -4.00 0.87
C VAL A 21 13.25 -4.41 2.09
N GLY A 22 13.63 -5.49 2.77
CA GLY A 22 12.96 -5.93 4.01
C GLY A 22 12.98 -4.86 5.09
N ASP A 23 14.14 -4.22 5.32
CA ASP A 23 14.28 -3.13 6.29
C ASP A 23 13.43 -1.92 5.94
N VAL A 24 13.40 -1.55 4.66
CA VAL A 24 12.56 -0.45 4.16
C VAL A 24 11.08 -0.74 4.38
N VAL A 25 10.63 -1.96 4.06
CA VAL A 25 9.23 -2.38 4.25
C VAL A 25 8.85 -2.37 5.73
N ALA A 26 9.71 -2.86 6.61
CA ALA A 26 9.47 -2.86 8.05
C ALA A 26 9.30 -1.42 8.59
N ARG A 27 10.17 -0.51 8.17
CA ARG A 27 10.07 0.93 8.53
C ARG A 27 8.78 1.56 8.00
N PHE A 28 8.41 1.25 6.76
CA PHE A 28 7.18 1.74 6.16
C PHE A 28 5.93 1.33 6.95
N TYR A 29 5.83 0.06 7.33
CA TYR A 29 4.70 -0.41 8.14
C TYR A 29 4.69 0.18 9.54
N ALA A 30 5.84 0.28 10.20
CA ALA A 30 5.94 0.89 11.53
C ALA A 30 5.51 2.37 11.52
N ASP A 31 5.89 3.10 10.48
CA ASP A 31 5.52 4.50 10.30
C ASP A 31 4.00 4.68 10.08
N TYR A 32 3.39 3.80 9.28
CA TYR A 32 1.94 3.79 9.13
C TYR A 32 1.21 3.45 10.42
N ASP A 33 1.70 2.50 11.21
CA ASP A 33 1.11 2.12 12.49
C ASP A 33 1.16 3.31 13.48
N GLU A 34 2.27 4.04 13.52
CA GLU A 34 2.42 5.23 14.36
C GLU A 34 1.47 6.35 13.92
N ALA A 35 1.47 6.71 12.64
CA ALA A 35 0.60 7.74 12.10
C ALA A 35 -0.89 7.37 12.26
N ALA A 36 -1.25 6.12 12.04
CA ALA A 36 -2.60 5.61 12.20
C ALA A 36 -3.11 5.74 13.63
N SER A 37 -2.24 5.51 14.63
CA SER A 37 -2.62 5.58 16.04
C SER A 37 -3.10 6.97 16.46
N GLU A 38 -2.57 8.02 15.86
CA GLU A 38 -2.98 9.40 16.09
C GLU A 38 -4.44 9.66 15.67
N HIS A 39 -4.96 8.86 14.74
CA HIS A 39 -6.34 8.91 14.27
C HIS A 39 -7.22 7.79 14.83
N ALA A 40 -6.74 7.04 15.82
CA ALA A 40 -7.39 5.85 16.37
C ALA A 40 -7.72 4.79 15.27
N LEU A 41 -6.81 4.64 14.31
CA LEU A 41 -6.85 3.66 13.24
C LEU A 41 -5.74 2.62 13.44
N THR A 42 -5.96 1.42 12.88
CA THR A 42 -4.87 0.46 12.68
C THR A 42 -4.07 0.83 11.43
N GLY A 43 -2.83 0.34 11.32
CA GLY A 43 -2.03 0.54 10.12
C GLY A 43 -2.70 0.01 8.85
N ALA A 44 -3.41 -1.12 8.93
CA ALA A 44 -4.17 -1.66 7.82
C ALA A 44 -5.34 -0.75 7.40
N GLN A 45 -6.06 -0.17 8.36
CA GLN A 45 -7.12 0.81 8.08
C GLN A 45 -6.56 2.06 7.42
N ALA A 46 -5.45 2.57 7.92
CA ALA A 46 -4.78 3.75 7.36
C ALA A 46 -4.29 3.51 5.92
N ARG A 47 -3.68 2.36 5.65
CA ARG A 47 -3.23 2.00 4.29
C ARG A 47 -4.39 1.86 3.33
N LEU A 48 -5.48 1.21 3.74
CA LEU A 48 -6.68 1.08 2.91
C LEU A 48 -7.29 2.45 2.62
N LEU A 49 -7.43 3.30 3.63
CA LEU A 49 -7.95 4.65 3.47
C LEU A 49 -7.09 5.49 2.52
N SER A 50 -5.77 5.36 2.61
CA SER A 50 -4.83 6.02 1.69
C SER A 50 -5.02 5.59 0.24
N LEU A 51 -5.29 4.31 -0.02
CA LEU A 51 -5.63 3.84 -1.37
C LEU A 51 -6.93 4.44 -1.87
N LEU A 52 -7.98 4.45 -1.04
CA LEU A 52 -9.28 5.00 -1.39
C LEU A 52 -9.28 6.52 -1.59
N SER A 53 -8.34 7.22 -0.99
CA SER A 53 -8.21 8.66 -1.17
C SER A 53 -7.74 9.05 -2.58
N VAL A 54 -7.15 8.12 -3.32
CA VAL A 54 -6.71 8.32 -4.71
C VAL A 54 -7.87 8.07 -5.67
N GLU A 55 -8.52 6.93 -5.51
CA GLU A 55 -9.65 6.51 -6.34
C GLU A 55 -10.53 5.49 -5.62
N PRO A 56 -11.82 5.41 -5.93
CA PRO A 56 -12.66 4.30 -5.51
C PRO A 56 -12.15 2.98 -6.10
N LEU A 57 -12.18 1.91 -5.31
CA LEU A 57 -11.67 0.60 -5.72
C LEU A 57 -12.66 -0.51 -5.39
N PRO A 58 -12.79 -1.53 -6.28
CA PRO A 58 -13.51 -2.76 -5.95
C PRO A 58 -12.82 -3.49 -4.78
N MET A 59 -13.61 -4.16 -3.97
CA MET A 59 -13.12 -4.92 -2.80
C MET A 59 -12.02 -5.91 -3.18
N ARG A 60 -12.14 -6.56 -4.33
CA ARG A 60 -11.12 -7.48 -4.85
C ARG A 60 -9.77 -6.81 -5.08
N LYS A 61 -9.76 -5.60 -5.67
CA LYS A 61 -8.52 -4.86 -5.90
C LYS A 61 -7.89 -4.40 -4.59
N LEU A 62 -8.67 -4.03 -3.60
CA LEU A 62 -8.16 -3.69 -2.27
C LEU A 62 -7.46 -4.88 -1.63
N ALA A 63 -8.05 -6.08 -1.69
CA ALA A 63 -7.43 -7.30 -1.19
C ALA A 63 -6.07 -7.59 -1.86
N GLN A 64 -6.00 -7.43 -3.18
CA GLN A 64 -4.76 -7.59 -3.94
C GLN A 64 -3.70 -6.55 -3.54
N ARG A 65 -4.09 -5.29 -3.44
CA ARG A 65 -3.16 -4.18 -3.09
C ARG A 65 -2.65 -4.27 -1.66
N LEU A 66 -3.48 -4.69 -0.73
CA LEU A 66 -3.13 -4.86 0.68
C LEU A 66 -2.50 -6.23 1.00
N LYS A 67 -2.47 -7.14 0.03
CA LYS A 67 -1.96 -8.52 0.21
C LYS A 67 -2.63 -9.23 1.39
N CYS A 68 -3.95 -9.11 1.48
CA CYS A 68 -4.72 -9.73 2.53
C CYS A 68 -5.97 -10.45 1.99
N GLU A 69 -6.56 -11.30 2.84
CA GLU A 69 -7.78 -12.03 2.48
C GLU A 69 -8.97 -11.08 2.27
N PRO A 70 -9.87 -11.37 1.30
CA PRO A 70 -11.06 -10.54 1.06
C PRO A 70 -11.92 -10.30 2.29
N SER A 71 -12.04 -11.28 3.19
CA SER A 71 -12.78 -11.16 4.45
C SER A 71 -12.18 -10.11 5.38
N ASN A 72 -10.86 -9.99 5.41
CA ASN A 72 -10.16 -8.95 6.17
C ASN A 72 -10.44 -7.56 5.60
N VAL A 73 -10.44 -7.42 4.27
CA VAL A 73 -10.78 -6.15 3.60
C VAL A 73 -12.19 -5.72 3.96
N THR A 74 -13.16 -6.64 3.92
CA THR A 74 -14.54 -6.37 4.31
C THR A 74 -14.62 -5.79 5.72
N GLY A 75 -13.95 -6.42 6.69
CA GLY A 75 -13.90 -5.95 8.07
C GLY A 75 -13.25 -4.57 8.23
N ILE A 76 -12.19 -4.29 7.47
CA ILE A 76 -11.52 -2.99 7.49
C ILE A 76 -12.46 -1.91 6.92
N VAL A 77 -13.09 -2.16 5.78
CA VAL A 77 -14.04 -1.22 5.16
C VAL A 77 -15.23 -0.97 6.07
N ASP A 78 -15.80 -2.01 6.69
CA ASP A 78 -16.91 -1.87 7.65
C ASP A 78 -16.56 -0.91 8.79
N ARG A 79 -15.37 -1.03 9.34
CA ARG A 79 -14.90 -0.14 10.44
C ARG A 79 -14.67 1.29 9.97
N LEU A 80 -14.13 1.49 8.78
CA LEU A 80 -13.98 2.82 8.20
C LEU A 80 -15.33 3.46 7.88
N GLU A 81 -16.27 2.67 7.38
CA GLU A 81 -17.63 3.10 7.09
C GLU A 81 -18.37 3.51 8.36
N ALA A 82 -18.25 2.71 9.44
CA ALA A 82 -18.83 3.03 10.75
C ALA A 82 -18.31 4.35 11.33
N ARG A 83 -17.08 4.76 10.97
CA ARG A 83 -16.48 6.03 11.36
C ARG A 83 -16.73 7.18 10.38
N GLY A 84 -17.48 6.95 9.32
CA GLY A 84 -17.75 7.96 8.29
C GLY A 84 -16.55 8.31 7.42
N LEU A 85 -15.52 7.46 7.37
CA LEU A 85 -14.30 7.68 6.59
C LEU A 85 -14.34 7.03 5.21
N ALA A 86 -15.17 6.02 5.04
CA ALA A 86 -15.40 5.33 3.78
C ALA A 86 -16.89 5.09 3.56
N GLU A 87 -17.24 4.83 2.33
CA GLU A 87 -18.58 4.45 1.90
C GLU A 87 -18.52 3.37 0.82
N ARG A 88 -19.57 2.56 0.72
CA ARG A 88 -19.76 1.65 -0.42
C ARG A 88 -20.72 2.28 -1.42
N ARG A 89 -20.38 2.17 -2.68
CA ARG A 89 -21.25 2.64 -3.77
C ARG A 89 -21.18 1.71 -4.97
N PRO A 90 -22.25 1.64 -5.80
CA PRO A 90 -22.21 0.85 -7.02
C PRO A 90 -21.18 1.40 -7.99
N ASP A 91 -20.51 0.51 -8.73
CA ASP A 91 -19.66 0.90 -9.84
C ASP A 91 -20.54 1.54 -10.94
N PRO A 92 -20.21 2.73 -11.46
CA PRO A 92 -20.96 3.37 -12.55
C PRO A 92 -21.03 2.54 -13.83
N THR A 93 -20.03 1.68 -14.07
CA THR A 93 -19.95 0.84 -15.29
C THR A 93 -20.59 -0.54 -15.11
N ASP A 94 -20.62 -1.08 -13.90
CA ASP A 94 -21.29 -2.33 -13.56
C ASP A 94 -21.86 -2.28 -12.13
N ARG A 95 -23.17 -2.04 -12.03
CA ARG A 95 -23.88 -1.90 -10.75
C ARG A 95 -23.84 -3.15 -9.85
N ARG A 96 -23.45 -4.30 -10.38
CA ARG A 96 -23.25 -5.53 -9.61
C ARG A 96 -22.00 -5.46 -8.73
N VAL A 97 -21.04 -4.64 -9.14
CA VAL A 97 -19.77 -4.44 -8.41
C VAL A 97 -19.95 -3.32 -7.41
N LYS A 98 -19.54 -3.56 -6.18
CA LYS A 98 -19.46 -2.54 -5.13
C LYS A 98 -18.04 -1.99 -5.06
N LEU A 99 -17.95 -0.68 -5.09
CA LEU A 99 -16.71 0.06 -4.85
C LEU A 99 -16.69 0.55 -3.41
N ALA A 100 -15.54 0.47 -2.77
CA ALA A 100 -15.26 1.28 -1.60
C ALA A 100 -14.68 2.62 -2.05
N ALA A 101 -15.07 3.70 -1.40
CA ALA A 101 -14.61 5.06 -1.67
C ALA A 101 -14.35 5.80 -0.36
N ALA A 102 -13.39 6.71 -0.37
CA ALA A 102 -13.21 7.63 0.76
C ALA A 102 -14.30 8.70 0.73
N THR A 103 -14.84 9.03 1.90
CA THR A 103 -15.67 10.23 2.10
C THR A 103 -14.79 11.49 2.11
N ASP A 104 -15.38 12.68 2.15
CA ASP A 104 -14.61 13.93 2.31
C ASP A 104 -13.79 13.92 3.60
N GLU A 105 -14.37 13.43 4.69
CA GLU A 105 -13.66 13.25 5.96
C GLU A 105 -12.53 12.23 5.83
N GLY A 106 -12.80 11.10 5.15
CA GLY A 106 -11.80 10.08 4.87
C GLY A 106 -10.61 10.63 4.07
N ARG A 107 -10.86 11.48 3.08
CA ARG A 107 -9.78 12.13 2.31
C ARG A 107 -8.95 13.07 3.17
N ARG A 108 -9.58 13.83 4.08
CA ARG A 108 -8.85 14.68 5.03
C ARG A 108 -7.95 13.87 5.96
N VAL A 109 -8.48 12.81 6.56
CA VAL A 109 -7.70 11.91 7.41
C VAL A 109 -6.56 11.26 6.62
N ALA A 110 -6.81 10.82 5.39
CA ALA A 110 -5.76 10.24 4.54
C ALA A 110 -4.66 11.25 4.21
N GLN A 111 -4.99 12.53 4.04
CA GLN A 111 -3.99 13.58 3.83
C GLN A 111 -3.16 13.80 5.10
N ASP A 112 -3.81 13.88 6.26
CA ASP A 112 -3.11 14.03 7.55
C ASP A 112 -2.17 12.84 7.82
N LEU A 113 -2.61 11.62 7.48
CA LEU A 113 -1.77 10.42 7.56
C LEU A 113 -0.51 10.55 6.69
N ARG A 114 -0.67 10.99 5.43
CA ARG A 114 0.47 11.18 4.52
C ARG A 114 1.44 12.23 5.03
N ASP A 115 0.90 13.36 5.52
CA ASP A 115 1.71 14.45 6.06
C ASP A 115 2.44 14.02 7.34
N GLY A 116 1.87 13.09 8.09
CA GLY A 116 2.44 12.51 9.31
C GLY A 116 3.49 11.42 9.07
N LEU A 117 3.56 10.86 7.86
CA LEU A 117 4.53 9.80 7.56
C LEU A 117 5.97 10.32 7.60
N ARG A 118 6.74 9.85 8.57
CA ARG A 118 8.17 10.19 8.71
C ARG A 118 9.00 9.63 7.56
N PHE A 119 8.59 8.47 7.04
CA PHE A 119 9.25 7.82 5.93
C PHE A 119 9.38 8.73 4.69
N ALA A 120 8.38 9.56 4.43
CA ALA A 120 8.43 10.54 3.35
C ALA A 120 9.37 11.72 3.65
N ARG A 121 9.67 11.97 4.92
CA ARG A 121 10.50 13.12 5.34
C ARG A 121 11.96 12.72 5.57
N GLU A 122 12.24 11.72 6.39
CA GLU A 122 13.61 11.43 6.82
C GLU A 122 14.40 10.49 5.90
N PRO A 123 13.97 9.25 5.58
CA PRO A 123 14.82 8.38 4.75
C PRO A 123 14.95 8.87 3.31
N LEU A 124 13.89 9.41 2.73
CA LEU A 124 13.91 9.86 1.33
C LEU A 124 14.49 11.26 1.17
N ALA A 125 14.49 12.07 2.22
CA ALA A 125 15.10 13.40 2.17
C ALA A 125 16.64 13.39 2.07
N CYS A 126 17.29 12.28 2.44
CA CYS A 126 18.74 12.14 2.25
C CYS A 126 19.13 11.90 0.78
N LEU A 127 18.17 11.58 -0.08
CA LEU A 127 18.38 11.36 -1.51
C LEU A 127 18.13 12.64 -2.30
N SER A 128 18.97 12.91 -3.29
CA SER A 128 18.75 13.98 -4.26
C SER A 128 17.51 13.68 -5.14
N ASP A 129 17.04 14.69 -5.85
CA ASP A 129 15.91 14.51 -6.77
C ASP A 129 16.21 13.45 -7.85
N ASP A 130 17.42 13.41 -8.37
CA ASP A 130 17.84 12.44 -9.39
C ASP A 130 17.91 11.02 -8.80
N GLU A 131 18.43 10.88 -7.58
CA GLU A 131 18.45 9.60 -6.87
C GLU A 131 17.03 9.09 -6.58
N ARG A 132 16.11 9.97 -6.18
CA ARG A 132 14.70 9.60 -5.98
C ARG A 132 14.02 9.18 -7.28
N ARG A 133 14.31 9.85 -8.40
CA ARG A 133 13.82 9.44 -9.73
C ARG A 133 14.35 8.05 -10.12
N THR A 134 15.65 7.82 -9.93
CA THR A 134 16.27 6.52 -10.18
C THR A 134 15.66 5.42 -9.33
N LEU A 135 15.50 5.65 -8.03
CA LEU A 135 14.87 4.71 -7.11
C LEU A 135 13.43 4.39 -7.52
N ARG A 136 12.64 5.43 -7.85
CA ARG A 136 11.27 5.25 -8.36
C ARG A 136 11.23 4.33 -9.58
N ASP A 137 12.12 4.56 -10.54
CA ASP A 137 12.13 3.82 -11.80
C ASP A 137 12.56 2.36 -11.58
N LEU A 138 13.54 2.12 -10.69
CA LEU A 138 13.98 0.77 -10.31
C LEU A 138 12.89 0.00 -9.57
N LEU A 139 12.27 0.61 -8.57
CA LEU A 139 11.15 0.01 -7.85
C LEU A 139 9.96 -0.28 -8.79
N GLY A 140 9.66 0.65 -9.69
CA GLY A 140 8.62 0.47 -10.69
C GLY A 140 8.89 -0.71 -11.63
N ARG A 141 10.14 -0.96 -12.00
CA ARG A 141 10.53 -2.15 -12.78
C ARG A 141 10.32 -3.45 -12.01
N ILE A 142 10.68 -3.46 -10.73
CA ILE A 142 10.50 -4.63 -9.85
C ILE A 142 9.01 -4.97 -9.71
N VAL A 143 8.19 -3.96 -9.41
CA VAL A 143 6.74 -4.14 -9.20
C VAL A 143 6.02 -4.62 -10.48
N ARG A 144 6.48 -4.18 -11.65
CA ARG A 144 5.88 -4.59 -12.94
C ARG A 144 6.47 -5.88 -13.52
N SER A 145 7.48 -6.47 -12.90
CA SER A 145 7.97 -7.77 -13.34
C SER A 145 6.94 -8.85 -12.99
N ASP A 146 6.39 -9.52 -13.99
CA ASP A 146 5.32 -10.55 -13.88
C ASP A 146 5.79 -11.84 -13.17
N THR A 147 6.78 -11.76 -12.31
CA THR A 147 7.44 -12.93 -11.68
C THR A 147 6.92 -13.22 -10.26
N PHE A 148 5.81 -12.59 -9.86
CA PHE A 148 5.16 -12.86 -8.57
C PHE A 148 3.78 -13.48 -8.76
#